data_c83fdc158d88bdbd562122862022b7f2
#
_entry.id   c83fdc158d88bdbd562122862022b7f2
#
_cell.length_a   1.000
_cell.length_b   1.000
_cell.length_c   1.000
_cell.angle_alpha   90.00
_cell.angle_beta   90.00
_cell.angle_gamma   90.00
#
_symmetry.space_group_name_H-M   'P 1'
#
loop_
_entity.id
_entity.type
_entity.pdbx_description
1 polymer ?
#
loop_
_entity_poly.entity_id
_entity_poly.type
_entity_poly.pdbx_seq_one_letter_code
_entity_poly.pdbx_strand_id
1 'polypeptide(L)'
;MSARVAYLGTSIADWAGELSSRDPLQRRLGAYALGEIGPAATEAASDLAAALQDPIGFVRVWAAAALAGVAPPSGESVTVLIAELGDELAFVRSLAAWHLGRLGPAFRGIEQAILPLRQLAGDEDPSVRVEAALALGMLEGKGAPPPELKSLST
;
A
#
# COMPACT_ATOMS: atom_id res chain seq x y z
N MET A 1 -22.23 -23.30 11.25
CA MET A 1 -22.39 -22.30 10.16
C MET A 1 -21.18 -21.38 10.21
N SER A 2 -20.32 -21.47 9.24
CA SER A 2 -19.22 -20.52 9.10
C SER A 2 -19.83 -19.16 8.74
N ALA A 3 -19.75 -18.19 9.62
CA ALA A 3 -20.10 -16.81 9.27
C ALA A 3 -19.22 -16.43 8.06
N ARG A 4 -19.83 -16.15 6.92
CA ARG A 4 -19.08 -15.66 5.76
C ARG A 4 -18.43 -14.34 6.17
N VAL A 5 -17.11 -14.31 6.17
CA VAL A 5 -16.39 -13.07 6.43
C VAL A 5 -16.77 -12.09 5.33
N ALA A 6 -17.18 -10.91 5.73
CA ALA A 6 -17.64 -9.86 4.84
C ALA A 6 -17.14 -8.51 5.34
N TYR A 7 -17.00 -7.57 4.41
CA TYR A 7 -16.70 -6.17 4.70
C TYR A 7 -17.85 -5.31 4.15
N LEU A 8 -18.46 -4.49 4.99
CA LEU A 8 -19.63 -3.70 4.64
C LEU A 8 -20.80 -4.52 4.04
N GLY A 9 -20.98 -5.77 4.51
CA GLY A 9 -22.03 -6.65 4.04
C GLY A 9 -21.74 -7.36 2.71
N THR A 10 -20.59 -7.11 2.10
CA THR A 10 -20.18 -7.71 0.81
C THR A 10 -19.17 -8.82 1.05
N SER A 11 -19.35 -9.97 0.39
CA SER A 11 -18.50 -11.14 0.57
C SER A 11 -17.08 -10.94 -0.02
N ILE A 12 -16.14 -11.78 0.43
CA ILE A 12 -14.76 -11.81 -0.13
C ILE A 12 -14.82 -12.08 -1.64
N ALA A 13 -15.65 -13.03 -2.09
CA ALA A 13 -15.77 -13.36 -3.51
C ALA A 13 -16.27 -12.18 -4.35
N ASP A 14 -17.22 -11.40 -3.83
CA ASP A 14 -17.74 -10.22 -4.51
C ASP A 14 -16.68 -9.11 -4.58
N TRP A 15 -15.93 -8.87 -3.48
CA TRP A 15 -14.82 -7.91 -3.50
C TRP A 15 -13.69 -8.34 -4.44
N ALA A 16 -13.39 -9.64 -4.50
CA ALA A 16 -12.42 -10.16 -5.46
C ALA A 16 -12.89 -9.96 -6.91
N GLY A 17 -14.18 -10.09 -7.16
CA GLY A 17 -14.80 -9.78 -8.45
C GLY A 17 -14.60 -8.32 -8.88
N GLU A 18 -14.64 -7.37 -7.93
CA GLU A 18 -14.42 -5.94 -8.22
C GLU A 18 -13.00 -5.66 -8.74
N LEU A 19 -12.01 -6.50 -8.44
CA LEU A 19 -10.65 -6.36 -8.98
C LEU A 19 -10.60 -6.46 -10.51
N SER A 20 -11.63 -7.01 -11.14
CA SER A 20 -11.77 -7.12 -12.60
C SER A 20 -12.73 -6.09 -13.19
N SER A 21 -13.22 -5.13 -12.42
CA SER A 21 -14.10 -4.06 -12.89
C SER A 21 -13.41 -3.21 -13.98
N ARG A 22 -14.20 -2.70 -14.91
CA ARG A 22 -13.72 -1.72 -15.91
C ARG A 22 -13.34 -0.39 -15.29
N ASP A 23 -13.97 -0.05 -14.16
CA ASP A 23 -13.70 1.18 -13.42
C ASP A 23 -12.50 0.98 -12.47
N PRO A 24 -11.39 1.71 -12.64
CA PRO A 24 -10.24 1.59 -11.75
C PRO A 24 -10.53 1.96 -10.30
N LEU A 25 -11.53 2.82 -10.04
CA LEU A 25 -11.94 3.14 -8.68
C LEU A 25 -12.62 1.95 -8.00
N GLN A 26 -13.38 1.15 -8.74
CA GLN A 26 -13.95 -0.09 -8.22
C GLN A 26 -12.86 -1.14 -7.97
N ARG A 27 -11.88 -1.27 -8.88
CA ARG A 27 -10.74 -2.17 -8.65
C ARG A 27 -9.97 -1.80 -7.38
N ARG A 28 -9.72 -0.50 -7.19
CA ARG A 28 -9.11 0.02 -5.96
C ARG A 28 -9.95 -0.31 -4.72
N LEU A 29 -11.26 -0.12 -4.80
CA LEU A 29 -12.17 -0.39 -3.69
C LEU A 29 -12.17 -1.86 -3.31
N GLY A 30 -12.18 -2.77 -4.31
CA GLY A 30 -12.05 -4.21 -4.08
C GLY A 30 -10.75 -4.57 -3.35
N ALA A 31 -9.62 -4.02 -3.79
CA ALA A 31 -8.33 -4.20 -3.13
C ALA A 31 -8.35 -3.69 -1.69
N TYR A 32 -8.84 -2.47 -1.48
CA TYR A 32 -8.98 -1.88 -0.14
C TYR A 32 -9.81 -2.76 0.80
N ALA A 33 -10.99 -3.17 0.37
CA ALA A 33 -11.89 -3.99 1.18
C ALA A 33 -11.27 -5.34 1.56
N LEU A 34 -10.59 -5.99 0.63
CA LEU A 34 -9.88 -7.25 0.90
C LEU A 34 -8.74 -7.05 1.90
N GLY A 35 -8.01 -5.94 1.79
CA GLY A 35 -6.97 -5.57 2.75
C GLY A 35 -7.52 -5.33 4.16
N GLU A 36 -8.68 -4.68 4.27
CA GLU A 36 -9.37 -4.46 5.56
C GLU A 36 -9.87 -5.78 6.18
N ILE A 37 -10.31 -6.73 5.37
CA ILE A 37 -10.64 -8.08 5.83
C ILE A 37 -9.39 -8.80 6.33
N GLY A 38 -8.25 -8.56 5.72
CA GLY A 38 -6.96 -9.09 6.12
C GLY A 38 -6.82 -10.60 5.91
N PRO A 39 -6.18 -11.34 6.86
CA PRO A 39 -5.85 -12.75 6.68
C PRO A 39 -7.04 -13.66 6.37
N ALA A 40 -8.25 -13.28 6.75
CA ALA A 40 -9.46 -14.04 6.42
C ALA A 40 -9.77 -14.03 4.91
N ALA A 41 -9.20 -13.08 4.14
CA ALA A 41 -9.37 -12.98 2.70
C ALA A 41 -8.30 -13.74 1.89
N THR A 42 -7.62 -14.73 2.48
CA THR A 42 -6.54 -15.50 1.82
C THR A 42 -6.98 -16.13 0.50
N GLU A 43 -8.25 -16.48 0.34
CA GLU A 43 -8.80 -17.01 -0.92
C GLU A 43 -8.71 -16.01 -2.09
N ALA A 44 -8.62 -14.71 -1.81
CA ALA A 44 -8.47 -13.65 -2.81
C ALA A 44 -7.00 -13.30 -3.11
N ALA A 45 -6.04 -13.99 -2.50
CA ALA A 45 -4.61 -13.66 -2.65
C ALA A 45 -4.13 -13.74 -4.11
N SER A 46 -4.61 -14.74 -4.87
CA SER A 46 -4.25 -14.87 -6.28
C SER A 46 -4.83 -13.76 -7.15
N ASP A 47 -6.05 -13.29 -6.86
CA ASP A 47 -6.67 -12.16 -7.55
C ASP A 47 -5.94 -10.85 -7.25
N LEU A 48 -5.54 -10.64 -6.00
CA LEU A 48 -4.71 -9.50 -5.62
C LEU A 48 -3.33 -9.54 -6.27
N ALA A 49 -2.70 -10.73 -6.36
CA ALA A 49 -1.42 -10.88 -7.05
C ALA A 49 -1.55 -10.54 -8.55
N ALA A 50 -2.63 -10.91 -9.20
CA ALA A 50 -2.90 -10.50 -10.58
C ALA A 50 -3.08 -8.99 -10.70
N ALA A 51 -3.72 -8.34 -9.72
CA ALA A 51 -3.92 -6.89 -9.68
C ALA A 51 -2.63 -6.08 -9.49
N LEU A 52 -1.52 -6.72 -9.11
CA LEU A 52 -0.20 -6.09 -9.10
C LEU A 52 0.28 -5.67 -10.50
N GLN A 53 -0.34 -6.21 -11.54
CA GLN A 53 -0.05 -5.88 -12.95
C GLN A 53 -1.10 -4.91 -13.55
N ASP A 54 -1.93 -4.30 -12.72
CA ASP A 54 -2.95 -3.35 -13.20
C ASP A 54 -2.30 -2.21 -14.00
N PRO A 55 -2.92 -1.73 -15.08
CA PRO A 55 -2.38 -0.59 -15.86
C PRO A 55 -2.32 0.71 -15.06
N ILE A 56 -3.11 0.83 -13.98
CA ILE A 56 -3.23 2.06 -13.20
C ILE A 56 -2.42 1.96 -11.90
N GLY A 57 -1.47 2.89 -11.70
CA GLY A 57 -0.52 2.88 -10.57
C GLY A 57 -1.19 2.83 -9.19
N PHE A 58 -2.21 3.64 -8.95
CA PHE A 58 -2.87 3.60 -7.63
C PHE A 58 -3.60 2.27 -7.37
N VAL A 59 -4.06 1.56 -8.39
CA VAL A 59 -4.63 0.22 -8.23
C VAL A 59 -3.55 -0.78 -7.83
N ARG A 60 -2.36 -0.71 -8.48
CA ARG A 60 -1.21 -1.55 -8.10
C ARG A 60 -0.79 -1.32 -6.65
N VAL A 61 -0.75 -0.05 -6.21
CA VAL A 61 -0.40 0.29 -4.82
C VAL A 61 -1.39 -0.34 -3.83
N TRP A 62 -2.68 -0.18 -4.06
CA TRP A 62 -3.70 -0.75 -3.17
C TRP A 62 -3.72 -2.27 -3.21
N ALA A 63 -3.50 -2.88 -4.37
CA ALA A 63 -3.38 -4.35 -4.48
C ALA A 63 -2.16 -4.87 -3.71
N ALA A 64 -1.01 -4.20 -3.81
CA ALA A 64 0.20 -4.56 -3.08
C ALA A 64 0.02 -4.43 -1.57
N ALA A 65 -0.60 -3.35 -1.10
CA ALA A 65 -0.91 -3.14 0.31
C ALA A 65 -1.88 -4.19 0.84
N ALA A 66 -2.93 -4.52 0.09
CA ALA A 66 -3.90 -5.54 0.45
C ALA A 66 -3.24 -6.93 0.52
N LEU A 67 -2.46 -7.28 -0.50
CA LEU A 67 -1.75 -8.56 -0.55
C LEU A 67 -0.82 -8.75 0.65
N ALA A 68 -0.13 -7.69 1.06
CA ALA A 68 0.73 -7.70 2.25
C ALA A 68 -0.04 -8.06 3.54
N GLY A 69 -1.30 -7.66 3.63
CA GLY A 69 -2.17 -7.95 4.79
C GLY A 69 -2.90 -9.29 4.71
N VAL A 70 -3.15 -9.80 3.51
CA VAL A 70 -3.96 -10.99 3.25
C VAL A 70 -3.11 -12.26 3.20
N ALA A 71 -1.95 -12.20 2.57
CA ALA A 71 -1.08 -13.35 2.35
C ALA A 71 0.16 -13.32 3.27
N PRO A 72 0.82 -14.47 3.48
CA PRO A 72 2.12 -14.47 4.13
C PRO A 72 3.09 -13.51 3.44
N PRO A 73 3.97 -12.84 4.18
CA PRO A 73 4.88 -11.86 3.59
C PRO A 73 5.70 -12.47 2.46
N SER A 74 5.42 -12.05 1.24
CA SER A 74 6.26 -12.28 0.07
C SER A 74 6.90 -10.94 -0.31
N GLY A 75 8.06 -10.96 -0.92
CA GLY A 75 8.72 -9.73 -1.35
C GLY A 75 7.99 -8.95 -2.45
N GLU A 76 6.95 -9.53 -3.05
CA GLU A 76 6.22 -8.96 -4.19
C GLU A 76 5.55 -7.62 -3.86
N SER A 77 4.87 -7.53 -2.72
CA SER A 77 4.23 -6.28 -2.29
C SER A 77 5.23 -5.14 -2.15
N VAL A 78 6.37 -5.42 -1.51
CA VAL A 78 7.44 -4.41 -1.34
C VAL A 78 8.03 -4.02 -2.69
N THR A 79 8.29 -4.99 -3.56
CA THR A 79 8.83 -4.74 -4.91
C THR A 79 7.91 -3.82 -5.71
N VAL A 80 6.62 -4.06 -5.72
CA VAL A 80 5.64 -3.22 -6.42
C VAL A 80 5.58 -1.83 -5.80
N LEU A 81 5.48 -1.72 -4.47
CA LEU A 81 5.44 -0.42 -3.80
C LEU A 81 6.70 0.41 -4.07
N ILE A 82 7.88 -0.22 -4.10
CA ILE A 82 9.14 0.47 -4.45
C ILE A 82 9.09 0.97 -5.89
N ALA A 83 8.58 0.17 -6.83
CA ALA A 83 8.44 0.58 -8.22
C ALA A 83 7.52 1.81 -8.35
N GLU A 84 6.43 1.86 -7.59
CA GLU A 84 5.47 2.97 -7.61
C GLU A 84 5.99 4.26 -6.95
N LEU A 85 7.11 4.21 -6.22
CA LEU A 85 7.83 5.42 -5.80
C LEU A 85 8.36 6.24 -6.98
N GLY A 86 8.43 5.65 -8.17
CA GLY A 86 8.82 6.30 -9.43
C GLY A 86 7.65 6.62 -10.36
N ASP A 87 6.41 6.50 -9.93
CA ASP A 87 5.24 6.81 -10.75
C ASP A 87 5.23 8.28 -11.21
N GLU A 88 4.69 8.54 -12.39
CA GLU A 88 4.57 9.90 -12.94
C GLU A 88 3.71 10.80 -12.05
N LEU A 89 2.69 10.24 -11.41
CA LEU A 89 1.76 10.97 -10.56
C LEU A 89 2.27 11.08 -9.13
N ALA A 90 2.45 12.29 -8.65
CA ALA A 90 2.95 12.56 -7.31
C ALA A 90 2.11 11.88 -6.22
N PHE A 91 0.78 11.86 -6.37
CA PHE A 91 -0.07 11.21 -5.38
C PHE A 91 0.15 9.70 -5.31
N VAL A 92 0.52 9.03 -6.41
CA VAL A 92 0.85 7.59 -6.43
C VAL A 92 2.18 7.36 -5.72
N ARG A 93 3.20 8.20 -5.99
CA ARG A 93 4.49 8.16 -5.28
C ARG A 93 4.30 8.33 -3.76
N SER A 94 3.49 9.32 -3.38
CA SER A 94 3.15 9.62 -1.99
C SER A 94 2.43 8.44 -1.32
N LEU A 95 1.44 7.87 -2.00
CA LEU A 95 0.68 6.73 -1.52
C LEU A 95 1.56 5.48 -1.33
N ALA A 96 2.47 5.23 -2.27
CA ALA A 96 3.43 4.12 -2.17
C ALA A 96 4.36 4.28 -0.96
N ALA A 97 4.89 5.49 -0.75
CA ALA A 97 5.72 5.80 0.41
C ALA A 97 4.96 5.59 1.72
N TRP A 98 3.72 6.05 1.80
CA TRP A 98 2.85 5.88 2.95
C TRP A 98 2.63 4.41 3.29
N HIS A 99 2.30 3.58 2.30
CA HIS A 99 2.10 2.14 2.52
C HIS A 99 3.39 1.44 2.94
N LEU A 100 4.54 1.77 2.35
CA LEU A 100 5.83 1.19 2.76
C LEU A 100 6.13 1.47 4.24
N GLY A 101 5.91 2.70 4.70
CA GLY A 101 6.08 3.05 6.11
C GLY A 101 5.18 2.22 7.02
N ARG A 102 3.94 2.00 6.63
CA ARG A 102 2.94 1.24 7.42
C ARG A 102 3.21 -0.26 7.49
N LEU A 103 3.94 -0.84 6.53
CA LEU A 103 4.36 -2.24 6.63
C LEU A 103 5.26 -2.48 7.85
N GLY A 104 6.01 -1.46 8.24
CA GLY A 104 6.85 -1.50 9.42
C GLY A 104 8.19 -2.21 9.22
N PRO A 105 9.13 -2.02 10.16
CA PRO A 105 10.51 -2.47 9.99
C PRO A 105 10.70 -4.00 10.03
N ALA A 106 9.71 -4.73 10.55
CA ALA A 106 9.76 -6.19 10.60
C ALA A 106 9.24 -6.87 9.33
N PHE A 107 8.67 -6.11 8.38
CA PHE A 107 8.13 -6.69 7.16
C PHE A 107 9.25 -7.21 6.26
N ARG A 108 9.10 -8.43 5.75
CA ARG A 108 10.12 -9.09 4.94
C ARG A 108 10.44 -8.29 3.67
N GLY A 109 11.72 -7.97 3.49
CA GLY A 109 12.22 -7.26 2.31
C GLY A 109 12.07 -5.73 2.39
N ILE A 110 11.53 -5.19 3.48
CA ILE A 110 11.29 -3.75 3.63
C ILE A 110 12.58 -2.92 3.61
N GLU A 111 13.72 -3.52 3.98
CA GLU A 111 15.03 -2.87 3.93
C GLU A 111 15.38 -2.36 2.54
N GLN A 112 14.84 -2.98 1.49
CA GLN A 112 15.03 -2.56 0.10
C GLN A 112 14.36 -1.23 -0.22
N ALA A 113 13.40 -0.77 0.60
CA ALA A 113 12.71 0.50 0.43
C ALA A 113 13.48 1.70 0.99
N ILE A 114 14.46 1.47 1.87
CA ILE A 114 15.15 2.55 2.60
C ILE A 114 15.84 3.52 1.63
N LEU A 115 16.65 3.00 0.70
CA LEU A 115 17.38 3.87 -0.23
C LEU A 115 16.44 4.58 -1.22
N PRO A 116 15.47 3.92 -1.88
CA PRO A 116 14.48 4.60 -2.70
C PRO A 116 13.70 5.70 -1.95
N LEU A 117 13.30 5.45 -0.70
CA LEU A 117 12.62 6.47 0.10
C LEU A 117 13.53 7.67 0.42
N ARG A 118 14.81 7.43 0.69
CA ARG A 118 15.78 8.53 0.90
C ARG A 118 15.95 9.39 -0.35
N GLN A 119 15.91 8.80 -1.53
CA GLN A 119 15.98 9.53 -2.80
C GLN A 119 14.80 10.47 -3.01
N LEU A 120 13.63 10.14 -2.45
CA LEU A 120 12.45 11.01 -2.50
C LEU A 120 12.53 12.27 -1.63
N ALA A 121 13.58 12.44 -0.85
CA ALA A 121 13.86 13.72 -0.19
C ALA A 121 14.10 14.86 -1.20
N GLY A 122 14.47 14.53 -2.44
CA GLY A 122 14.64 15.46 -3.55
C GLY A 122 13.45 15.52 -4.51
N ASP A 123 12.32 14.92 -4.19
CA ASP A 123 11.14 14.94 -5.05
C ASP A 123 10.63 16.38 -5.27
N GLU A 124 10.13 16.66 -6.46
CA GLU A 124 9.57 17.98 -6.79
C GLU A 124 8.31 18.31 -6.00
N ASP A 125 7.51 17.29 -5.65
CA ASP A 125 6.27 17.45 -4.90
C ASP A 125 6.53 17.42 -3.38
N PRO A 126 6.11 18.46 -2.65
CA PRO A 126 6.31 18.53 -1.20
C PRO A 126 5.60 17.41 -0.43
N SER A 127 4.45 16.94 -0.88
CA SER A 127 3.73 15.84 -0.23
C SER A 127 4.52 14.54 -0.30
N VAL A 128 5.16 14.29 -1.44
CA VAL A 128 6.02 13.10 -1.63
C VAL A 128 7.22 13.17 -0.68
N ARG A 129 7.88 14.33 -0.58
CA ARG A 129 9.00 14.53 0.37
C ARG A 129 8.59 14.24 1.82
N VAL A 130 7.43 14.74 2.24
CA VAL A 130 6.89 14.54 3.59
C VAL A 130 6.58 13.07 3.86
N GLU A 131 5.85 12.42 2.96
CA GLU A 131 5.50 11.00 3.14
C GLU A 131 6.73 10.09 3.14
N ALA A 132 7.71 10.36 2.30
CA ALA A 132 8.97 9.62 2.30
C ALA A 132 9.72 9.77 3.63
N ALA A 133 9.77 10.98 4.18
CA ALA A 133 10.40 11.24 5.48
C ALA A 133 9.67 10.53 6.63
N LEU A 134 8.34 10.54 6.62
CA LEU A 134 7.53 9.83 7.62
C LEU A 134 7.73 8.30 7.51
N ALA A 135 7.73 7.78 6.30
CA ALA A 135 7.97 6.35 6.06
C ALA A 135 9.36 5.92 6.58
N LEU A 136 10.39 6.69 6.27
CA LEU A 136 11.75 6.43 6.79
C LEU A 136 11.78 6.45 8.33
N GLY A 137 11.11 7.42 8.95
CA GLY A 137 11.01 7.50 10.41
C GLY A 137 10.40 6.24 11.02
N MET A 138 9.34 5.71 10.40
CA MET A 138 8.69 4.47 10.84
C MET A 138 9.61 3.25 10.66
N LEU A 139 10.29 3.16 9.52
CA LEU A 139 11.14 2.00 9.18
C LEU A 139 12.47 1.98 9.94
N GLU A 140 13.03 3.14 10.26
CA GLU A 140 14.29 3.26 11.00
C GLU A 140 14.09 3.33 12.53
N GLY A 141 12.85 3.21 13.01
CA GLY A 141 12.53 3.26 14.43
C GLY A 141 12.71 4.65 15.07
N LYS A 142 12.83 5.69 14.26
CA LYS A 142 12.95 7.09 14.70
C LYS A 142 11.58 7.76 14.74
N GLY A 143 10.63 7.14 15.40
CA GLY A 143 9.20 7.42 15.37
C GLY A 143 8.72 8.79 15.85
N ALA A 144 9.47 9.86 15.64
CA ALA A 144 8.97 11.22 15.79
C ALA A 144 8.79 11.85 14.39
N PRO A 145 7.64 12.48 14.10
CA PRO A 145 7.49 13.25 12.87
C PRO A 145 8.55 14.36 12.83
N PRO A 146 9.00 14.75 11.62
CA PRO A 146 9.92 15.85 11.45
C PRO A 146 9.44 17.11 12.20
N PRO A 147 10.34 17.90 12.79
CA PRO A 147 9.95 19.09 13.58
C PRO A 147 9.07 20.09 12.83
N GLU A 148 9.11 20.08 11.51
CA GLU A 148 8.29 20.96 10.67
C GLU A 148 6.79 20.64 10.72
N LEU A 149 6.41 19.41 11.07
CA LEU A 149 4.99 19.03 11.22
C LEU A 149 4.42 19.42 12.59
N LYS A 150 5.28 19.68 13.59
CA LYS A 150 4.83 20.14 14.90
C LYS A 150 4.35 21.60 14.89
N SER A 151 4.77 22.37 13.91
CA SER A 151 4.36 23.79 13.77
C SER A 151 2.98 23.97 13.11
N LEU A 152 2.41 22.91 12.56
CA LEU A 152 1.08 22.94 11.92
C LEU A 152 -0.07 22.48 12.85
N SER A 153 0.25 22.13 14.11
CA SER A 153 -0.70 21.60 15.10
C SER A 153 -1.07 22.60 16.20
N THR A 154 -0.85 23.89 15.98
CA THR A 154 -1.32 24.97 16.89
C THR A 154 -2.33 25.87 16.22
#